data_e47f017d725997e1b126bcbbfc73fe54
#
_entry.id   e47f017d725997e1b126bcbbfc73fe54
#
_cell.length_a   1.000
_cell.length_b   1.000
_cell.length_c   1.000
_cell.angle_alpha   90.00
_cell.angle_beta   90.00
_cell.angle_gamma   90.00
#
_symmetry.space_group_name_H-M   'P 1'
#
loop_
_entity.id
_entity.type
_entity.pdbx_description
1 polymer ?
#
loop_
_entity_poly.entity_id
_entity_poly.type
_entity_poly.pdbx_seq_one_letter_code
_entity_poly.pdbx_strand_id
1 'polypeptide(L)'
;VSAEQSLFPYYTDDKITENNENTGSKVILLVRHDERTSLWEPFSERYSGNYHIERNIYKNVIGTAILFEEINHSLGLTYRYAWRTSDTFGFVKTSWLINFGRSCCQATLLDGIQNILPDNVTSLTQNTFSNLLDAYKRSEVDLETGLAIFALNSILTDLAEPRESLLATTVMQLGLENVDYYLSSQILDRFRTGMSIVTETEVRGQRCAYFVRTEFELGSGTERSWHLVADVIQDSAAIVNLTNNLISNRSAMIKTLEREIEVNNSNLKRIVASADGMQVSSDQLCTAHHFANVMFNVMRGGIFMDQYNILKRDFIEFVHMRNC
;
A
#
# COMPACT_ATOMS: atom_id res chain seq x y z
N VAL A 1 -13.58 0.89 -10.99
CA VAL A 1 -13.35 1.06 -9.56
C VAL A 1 -14.13 2.27 -9.11
N SER A 2 -15.07 2.12 -8.19
CA SER A 2 -15.77 3.25 -7.59
C SER A 2 -14.93 3.85 -6.44
N ALA A 3 -15.20 5.10 -6.05
CA ALA A 3 -14.54 5.74 -4.90
C ALA A 3 -14.81 5.00 -3.57
N GLU A 4 -15.77 4.09 -3.56
CA GLU A 4 -16.14 3.26 -2.42
C GLU A 4 -15.26 1.99 -2.27
N GLN A 5 -14.52 1.63 -3.31
CA GLN A 5 -13.64 0.45 -3.32
C GLN A 5 -12.22 0.89 -2.99
N SER A 6 -11.96 1.12 -1.73
CA SER A 6 -10.68 1.61 -1.20
C SER A 6 -9.96 0.53 -0.40
N LEU A 7 -8.64 0.60 -0.35
CA LEU A 7 -7.81 -0.31 0.43
C LEU A 7 -7.97 -0.08 1.94
N PHE A 8 -8.19 1.17 2.35
CA PHE A 8 -8.31 1.57 3.75
C PHE A 8 -9.61 2.34 3.99
N PRO A 9 -10.12 2.35 5.24
CA PRO A 9 -11.26 3.19 5.59
C PRO A 9 -11.01 4.67 5.29
N TYR A 10 -12.03 5.35 4.79
CA TYR A 10 -12.02 6.79 4.72
C TYR A 10 -12.36 7.37 6.10
N TYR A 11 -11.50 8.21 6.62
CA TYR A 11 -11.72 8.92 7.87
C TYR A 11 -11.87 10.42 7.62
N THR A 12 -12.74 11.05 8.39
CA THR A 12 -12.82 12.51 8.50
C THR A 12 -11.62 13.06 9.29
N ASP A 13 -11.28 14.34 9.12
CA ASP A 13 -10.07 14.95 9.69
C ASP A 13 -9.93 14.76 11.19
N ASP A 14 -11.06 14.79 11.92
CA ASP A 14 -11.13 14.55 13.36
C ASP A 14 -10.72 13.12 13.76
N LYS A 15 -10.94 12.13 12.87
CA LYS A 15 -10.64 10.72 13.13
C LYS A 15 -9.30 10.24 12.57
N ILE A 16 -8.67 11.01 11.68
CA ILE A 16 -7.36 10.65 11.11
C ILE A 16 -6.31 10.52 12.23
N THR A 17 -6.26 11.50 13.13
CA THR A 17 -5.30 11.51 14.23
C THR A 17 -5.54 10.35 15.22
N GLU A 18 -6.78 10.02 15.50
CA GLU A 18 -7.13 8.90 16.39
C GLU A 18 -6.77 7.52 15.81
N ASN A 19 -6.70 7.41 14.48
CA ASN A 19 -6.47 6.15 13.79
C ASN A 19 -5.09 6.01 13.12
N ASN A 20 -4.19 6.97 13.31
CA ASN A 20 -2.85 6.96 12.70
C ASN A 20 -2.01 5.73 13.11
N GLU A 21 -2.18 5.23 14.32
CA GLU A 21 -1.47 4.04 14.82
C GLU A 21 -2.16 2.72 14.44
N ASN A 22 -3.41 2.76 13.93
CA ASN A 22 -4.26 1.59 13.71
C ASN A 22 -4.63 1.36 12.23
N THR A 23 -4.25 2.25 11.33
CA THR A 23 -4.64 2.19 9.92
C THR A 23 -3.47 2.56 9.01
N GLY A 24 -3.33 1.85 7.90
CA GLY A 24 -2.31 2.10 6.90
C GLY A 24 -0.98 1.45 7.20
N SER A 25 0.10 2.09 6.78
CA SER A 25 1.47 1.56 6.90
C SER A 25 1.95 1.53 8.34
N LYS A 26 2.60 0.42 8.73
CA LYS A 26 3.23 0.25 10.03
C LYS A 26 4.54 -0.50 9.87
N VAL A 27 5.62 0.02 10.46
CA VAL A 27 6.93 -0.62 10.46
C VAL A 27 7.53 -0.56 11.86
N ILE A 28 8.16 -1.65 12.28
CA ILE A 28 8.89 -1.75 13.53
C ILE A 28 10.22 -2.45 13.23
N LEU A 29 11.30 -1.90 13.76
CA LEU A 29 12.66 -2.41 13.58
C LEU A 29 13.28 -2.68 14.95
N LEU A 30 13.81 -3.89 15.12
CA LEU A 30 14.76 -4.21 16.18
C LEU A 30 16.15 -4.19 15.54
N VAL A 31 16.93 -3.17 15.85
CA VAL A 31 18.24 -2.94 15.25
C VAL A 31 19.32 -3.35 16.27
N ARG A 32 20.14 -4.30 15.88
CA ARG A 32 21.24 -4.79 16.72
C ARG A 32 22.58 -4.28 16.18
N HIS A 33 23.26 -3.50 17.00
CA HIS A 33 24.67 -3.17 16.85
C HIS A 33 25.43 -3.86 17.98
N ASP A 34 26.38 -4.71 17.65
CA ASP A 34 27.11 -5.58 18.59
C ASP A 34 26.15 -6.34 19.52
N GLU A 35 26.24 -6.12 20.83
CA GLU A 35 25.38 -6.76 21.83
C GLU A 35 24.12 -5.97 22.19
N ARG A 36 23.96 -4.76 21.65
CA ARG A 36 22.85 -3.86 21.99
C ARG A 36 21.76 -3.90 20.94
N THR A 37 20.54 -4.22 21.34
CA THR A 37 19.35 -4.12 20.51
C THR A 37 18.57 -2.83 20.82
N SER A 38 18.22 -2.08 19.78
CA SER A 38 17.45 -0.85 19.85
C SER A 38 16.13 -1.03 19.09
N LEU A 39 15.01 -0.64 19.70
CA LEU A 39 13.70 -0.62 19.06
C LEU A 39 13.51 0.71 18.36
N TRP A 40 13.27 0.69 17.06
CA TRP A 40 12.90 1.86 16.29
C TRP A 40 11.58 1.62 15.53
N GLU A 41 10.65 2.51 15.74
CA GLU A 41 9.34 2.49 15.07
C GLU A 41 9.17 3.79 14.28
N PRO A 42 9.60 3.82 13.00
CA PRO A 42 9.53 5.01 12.16
C PRO A 42 8.10 5.57 12.09
N PHE A 43 7.99 6.89 12.10
CA PHE A 43 6.74 7.68 12.07
C PHE A 43 5.81 7.50 13.27
N SER A 44 6.17 6.69 14.27
CA SER A 44 5.41 6.58 15.51
C SER A 44 5.86 7.63 16.54
N GLU A 45 4.91 8.16 17.29
CA GLU A 45 5.20 9.07 18.40
C GLU A 45 5.59 8.33 19.69
N ARG A 46 5.40 7.01 19.76
CA ARG A 46 5.64 6.19 20.97
C ARG A 46 7.06 6.31 21.52
N TYR A 47 8.03 6.40 20.62
CA TYR A 47 9.47 6.39 20.98
C TYR A 47 10.23 7.58 20.40
N SER A 48 9.53 8.60 19.92
CA SER A 48 10.14 9.76 19.24
C SER A 48 11.18 10.48 20.10
N GLY A 49 10.97 10.57 21.40
CA GLY A 49 11.90 11.20 22.35
C GLY A 49 13.18 10.41 22.63
N ASN A 50 13.30 9.16 22.18
CA ASN A 50 14.49 8.33 22.44
C ASN A 50 15.61 8.53 21.43
N TYR A 51 15.32 9.16 20.29
CA TYR A 51 16.24 9.31 19.15
C TYR A 51 16.25 10.73 18.61
N HIS A 52 17.37 11.12 18.03
CA HIS A 52 17.45 12.31 17.19
C HIS A 52 16.95 11.93 15.79
N ILE A 53 15.72 12.32 15.46
CA ILE A 53 15.03 11.99 14.21
C ILE A 53 14.69 13.23 13.40
N GLU A 54 14.68 13.08 12.09
CA GLU A 54 14.23 14.06 11.10
C GLU A 54 13.18 13.37 10.20
N ARG A 55 12.07 14.08 9.93
CA ARG A 55 10.96 13.56 9.09
C ARG A 55 10.74 14.45 7.90
N ASN A 56 10.65 13.84 6.73
CA ASN A 56 10.46 14.53 5.46
C ASN A 56 9.33 13.86 4.66
N ILE A 57 8.61 14.69 3.88
CA ILE A 57 7.60 14.23 2.92
C ILE A 57 7.96 14.81 1.56
N TYR A 58 7.98 13.94 0.55
CA TYR A 58 8.25 14.33 -0.84
C TYR A 58 7.09 13.92 -1.73
N LYS A 59 6.77 14.76 -2.68
CA LYS A 59 5.79 14.49 -3.73
C LYS A 59 6.46 14.66 -5.08
N ASN A 60 6.23 13.73 -6.02
CA ASN A 60 6.71 13.93 -7.37
C ASN A 60 5.90 15.01 -8.11
N VAL A 61 6.48 15.60 -9.16
CA VAL A 61 5.89 16.72 -9.91
C VAL A 61 4.51 16.36 -10.49
N ILE A 62 4.34 15.13 -10.94
CA ILE A 62 3.08 14.65 -11.54
C ILE A 62 2.04 14.17 -10.52
N GLY A 63 2.37 14.14 -9.23
CA GLY A 63 1.43 13.81 -8.16
C GLY A 63 1.04 12.34 -8.06
N THR A 64 1.78 11.42 -8.69
CA THR A 64 1.51 9.96 -8.67
C THR A 64 2.25 9.22 -7.57
N ALA A 65 3.13 9.88 -6.83
CA ALA A 65 3.90 9.28 -5.75
C ALA A 65 4.05 10.25 -4.59
N ILE A 66 3.86 9.73 -3.37
CA ILE A 66 4.20 10.41 -2.13
C ILE A 66 5.21 9.52 -1.41
N LEU A 67 6.35 10.10 -1.05
CA LEU A 67 7.42 9.44 -0.30
C LEU A 67 7.51 10.05 1.09
N PHE A 68 7.51 9.19 2.09
CA PHE A 68 7.71 9.51 3.49
C PHE A 68 9.10 9.04 3.91
N GLU A 69 9.84 9.87 4.62
CA GLU A 69 11.20 9.60 5.08
C GLU A 69 11.34 9.92 6.55
N GLU A 70 11.93 9.01 7.31
CA GLU A 70 12.43 9.27 8.66
C GLU A 70 13.90 8.91 8.74
N ILE A 71 14.74 9.88 9.11
CA ILE A 71 16.19 9.73 9.33
C ILE A 71 16.42 9.62 10.83
N ASN A 72 16.96 8.49 11.27
CA ASN A 72 17.38 8.28 12.66
C ASN A 72 18.87 8.47 12.77
N HIS A 73 19.27 9.70 13.16
CA HIS A 73 20.68 10.07 13.33
C HIS A 73 21.37 9.31 14.46
N SER A 74 20.62 8.87 15.48
CA SER A 74 21.17 8.11 16.61
C SER A 74 21.55 6.68 16.23
N LEU A 75 20.84 6.06 15.28
CA LEU A 75 21.10 4.72 14.80
C LEU A 75 21.90 4.69 13.48
N GLY A 76 22.07 5.85 12.81
CA GLY A 76 22.68 5.92 11.48
C GLY A 76 21.85 5.26 10.38
N LEU A 77 20.52 5.24 10.52
CA LEU A 77 19.60 4.58 9.61
C LEU A 77 18.55 5.55 9.05
N THR A 78 18.19 5.36 7.80
CA THR A 78 17.05 6.04 7.18
C THR A 78 16.03 5.00 6.73
N TYR A 79 14.78 5.19 7.11
CA TYR A 79 13.66 4.44 6.57
C TYR A 79 12.82 5.34 5.68
N ARG A 80 12.52 4.85 4.47
CA ARG A 80 11.64 5.51 3.50
C ARG A 80 10.56 4.56 3.06
N TYR A 81 9.39 5.08 2.74
CA TYR A 81 8.42 4.36 1.93
C TYR A 81 7.67 5.30 1.01
N ALA A 82 7.27 4.79 -0.15
CA ALA A 82 6.46 5.52 -1.12
C ALA A 82 5.22 4.74 -1.48
N TRP A 83 4.08 5.43 -1.57
CA TRP A 83 2.88 4.91 -2.18
C TRP A 83 2.81 5.33 -3.65
N ARG A 84 2.56 4.35 -4.50
CA ARG A 84 2.39 4.49 -5.94
C ARG A 84 1.23 3.61 -6.38
N THR A 85 0.77 3.78 -7.61
CA THR A 85 -0.30 2.96 -8.20
C THR A 85 0.14 2.35 -9.51
N SER A 86 -0.43 1.20 -9.84
CA SER A 86 -0.23 0.49 -11.10
C SER A 86 -1.57 -0.05 -11.58
N ASP A 87 -1.84 0.01 -12.88
CA ASP A 87 -3.08 -0.56 -13.45
C ASP A 87 -3.10 -2.08 -13.32
N THR A 88 -1.91 -2.73 -13.32
CA THR A 88 -1.79 -4.19 -13.22
C THR A 88 -1.68 -4.69 -11.78
N PHE A 89 -1.05 -3.89 -10.89
CA PHE A 89 -0.70 -4.30 -9.53
C PHE A 89 -1.50 -3.57 -8.44
N GLY A 90 -2.36 -2.62 -8.80
CA GLY A 90 -3.14 -1.84 -7.84
C GLY A 90 -2.28 -0.88 -7.02
N PHE A 91 -2.31 -1.00 -5.68
CA PHE A 91 -1.59 -0.13 -4.74
C PHE A 91 -0.23 -0.70 -4.41
N VAL A 92 0.82 0.08 -4.59
CA VAL A 92 2.21 -0.34 -4.37
C VAL A 92 2.85 0.52 -3.30
N LYS A 93 3.16 -0.09 -2.17
CA LYS A 93 4.04 0.49 -1.15
C LYS A 93 5.45 -0.05 -1.38
N THR A 94 6.38 0.81 -1.75
CA THR A 94 7.81 0.48 -1.81
C THR A 94 8.50 1.04 -0.59
N SER A 95 9.28 0.23 0.09
CA SER A 95 10.03 0.59 1.30
C SER A 95 11.52 0.45 1.07
N TRP A 96 12.31 1.30 1.71
CA TRP A 96 13.78 1.28 1.71
C TRP A 96 14.31 1.45 3.12
N LEU A 97 15.28 0.62 3.49
CA LEU A 97 16.08 0.81 4.70
C LEU A 97 17.53 1.04 4.29
N ILE A 98 18.09 2.16 4.68
CA ILE A 98 19.42 2.65 4.28
C ILE A 98 20.27 2.77 5.54
N ASN A 99 21.45 2.16 5.52
CA ASN A 99 22.46 2.33 6.59
C ASN A 99 23.50 3.35 6.13
N PHE A 100 23.42 4.58 6.66
CA PHE A 100 24.43 5.61 6.45
C PHE A 100 25.46 5.69 7.61
N GLY A 101 25.30 4.82 8.60
CA GLY A 101 26.24 4.65 9.71
C GLY A 101 27.57 4.03 9.26
N ARG A 102 28.54 4.01 10.16
CA ARG A 102 29.91 3.51 9.88
C ARG A 102 30.06 2.01 10.08
N SER A 103 29.13 1.36 10.74
CA SER A 103 29.16 -0.07 11.06
C SER A 103 27.99 -0.81 10.43
N CYS A 104 28.19 -2.11 10.26
CA CYS A 104 27.12 -3.03 9.92
C CYS A 104 26.13 -3.15 11.09
N CYS A 105 24.86 -3.39 10.80
CA CYS A 105 23.85 -3.71 11.79
C CYS A 105 23.03 -4.93 11.35
N GLN A 106 22.48 -5.65 12.32
CA GLN A 106 21.46 -6.66 12.06
C GLN A 106 20.09 -6.07 12.34
N ALA A 107 19.19 -6.14 11.36
CA ALA A 107 17.84 -5.65 11.46
C ALA A 107 16.84 -6.81 11.49
N THR A 108 16.01 -6.87 12.53
CA THR A 108 14.79 -7.66 12.52
C THR A 108 13.66 -6.70 12.16
N LEU A 109 13.10 -6.86 10.96
CA LEU A 109 12.07 -6.02 10.39
C LEU A 109 10.69 -6.66 10.62
N LEU A 110 9.72 -5.86 11.06
CA LEU A 110 8.30 -6.12 10.91
C LEU A 110 7.71 -4.97 10.11
N ASP A 111 7.27 -5.20 8.87
CA ASP A 111 6.64 -4.19 8.01
C ASP A 111 5.29 -4.68 7.52
N GLY A 112 4.33 -3.78 7.41
CA GLY A 112 3.00 -4.16 6.97
C GLY A 112 2.04 -3.01 6.78
N ILE A 113 0.80 -3.42 6.53
CA ILE A 113 -0.37 -2.54 6.43
C ILE A 113 -1.50 -3.12 7.27
N GLN A 114 -2.26 -2.25 7.89
CA GLN A 114 -3.31 -2.64 8.83
C GLN A 114 -4.63 -1.92 8.56
N ASN A 115 -5.73 -2.49 9.07
CA ASN A 115 -7.08 -2.06 8.81
C ASN A 115 -7.43 -2.08 7.30
N ILE A 116 -7.01 -3.16 6.63
CA ILE A 116 -7.31 -3.44 5.22
C ILE A 116 -8.82 -3.70 5.11
N LEU A 117 -9.44 -3.12 4.08
CA LEU A 117 -10.84 -3.37 3.79
C LEU A 117 -10.99 -4.56 2.83
N PRO A 118 -11.74 -5.60 3.21
CA PRO A 118 -12.26 -6.57 2.26
C PRO A 118 -13.16 -5.89 1.22
N ASP A 119 -13.37 -6.54 0.08
CA ASP A 119 -14.35 -6.07 -0.90
C ASP A 119 -15.76 -5.99 -0.29
N ASN A 120 -16.62 -5.14 -0.85
CA ASN A 120 -17.97 -4.82 -0.35
C ASN A 120 -18.04 -4.12 1.03
N VAL A 121 -16.92 -3.66 1.57
CA VAL A 121 -16.89 -2.80 2.74
C VAL A 121 -16.84 -1.35 2.31
N THR A 122 -18.01 -0.74 2.15
CA THR A 122 -18.13 0.69 1.84
C THR A 122 -18.04 1.55 3.09
N SER A 123 -17.82 2.85 2.94
CA SER A 123 -17.88 3.80 4.05
C SER A 123 -19.22 3.76 4.77
N LEU A 124 -20.32 3.61 4.01
CA LEU A 124 -21.66 3.47 4.60
C LEU A 124 -21.78 2.18 5.43
N THR A 125 -21.34 1.05 4.89
CA THR A 125 -21.36 -0.25 5.58
C THR A 125 -20.56 -0.19 6.88
N GLN A 126 -19.36 0.40 6.82
CA GLN A 126 -18.51 0.53 8.00
C GLN A 126 -19.11 1.46 9.06
N ASN A 127 -19.70 2.58 8.66
CA ASN A 127 -20.34 3.52 9.59
C ASN A 127 -21.62 2.95 10.20
N THR A 128 -22.38 2.15 9.45
CA THR A 128 -23.65 1.56 9.92
C THR A 128 -23.40 0.38 10.85
N PHE A 129 -22.51 -0.54 10.51
CA PHE A 129 -22.33 -1.81 11.22
C PHE A 129 -21.14 -1.84 12.17
N SER A 130 -20.19 -0.90 12.02
CA SER A 130 -19.04 -0.73 12.93
C SER A 130 -18.35 -2.07 13.29
N ASN A 131 -18.32 -2.42 14.58
CA ASN A 131 -17.68 -3.64 15.09
C ASN A 131 -18.39 -4.94 14.64
N LEU A 132 -19.68 -4.90 14.33
CA LEU A 132 -20.38 -6.08 13.79
C LEU A 132 -19.77 -6.50 12.45
N LEU A 133 -19.33 -5.55 11.64
CA LEU A 133 -18.67 -5.84 10.36
C LEU A 133 -17.38 -6.64 10.56
N ASP A 134 -16.62 -6.38 11.63
CA ASP A 134 -15.38 -7.10 11.89
C ASP A 134 -15.62 -8.60 12.10
N ALA A 135 -16.78 -9.00 12.68
CA ALA A 135 -17.14 -10.41 12.88
C ALA A 135 -17.28 -11.20 11.57
N TYR A 136 -17.52 -10.53 10.45
CA TYR A 136 -17.64 -11.15 9.13
C TYR A 136 -16.34 -11.18 8.34
N LYS A 137 -15.29 -10.49 8.80
CA LYS A 137 -13.99 -10.44 8.12
C LYS A 137 -13.22 -11.75 8.29
N ARG A 138 -12.64 -12.19 7.19
CA ARG A 138 -11.73 -13.33 7.09
C ARG A 138 -10.46 -12.91 6.39
N SER A 139 -9.34 -13.25 6.98
CA SER A 139 -7.99 -13.04 6.44
C SER A 139 -7.30 -14.39 6.34
N GLU A 140 -6.71 -14.68 5.19
CA GLU A 140 -5.97 -15.92 4.93
C GLU A 140 -4.66 -15.58 4.24
N VAL A 141 -3.62 -16.38 4.46
CA VAL A 141 -2.36 -16.29 3.70
C VAL A 141 -1.89 -17.66 3.26
N ASP A 142 -1.51 -17.78 2.01
CA ASP A 142 -0.75 -18.90 1.49
C ASP A 142 0.74 -18.70 1.84
N LEU A 143 1.28 -19.57 2.67
CA LEU A 143 2.66 -19.48 3.16
C LEU A 143 3.71 -19.70 2.06
N GLU A 144 3.37 -20.41 0.99
CA GLU A 144 4.30 -20.69 -0.11
C GLU A 144 4.53 -19.43 -0.95
N THR A 145 3.45 -18.72 -1.26
CA THR A 145 3.51 -17.51 -2.09
C THR A 145 3.55 -16.22 -1.29
N GLY A 146 3.12 -16.25 -0.03
CA GLY A 146 2.93 -15.05 0.79
C GLY A 146 1.75 -14.19 0.35
N LEU A 147 0.87 -14.71 -0.50
CA LEU A 147 -0.34 -14.03 -0.93
C LEU A 147 -1.40 -14.11 0.16
N ALA A 148 -1.81 -12.96 0.66
CA ALA A 148 -2.93 -12.86 1.60
C ALA A 148 -4.21 -12.45 0.88
N ILE A 149 -5.33 -13.01 1.34
CA ILE A 149 -6.68 -12.80 0.81
C ILE A 149 -7.56 -12.31 1.95
N PHE A 150 -8.21 -11.18 1.72
CA PHE A 150 -9.13 -10.54 2.66
C PHE A 150 -10.54 -10.49 2.07
N ALA A 151 -11.46 -11.19 2.70
CA ALA A 151 -12.84 -11.32 2.24
C ALA A 151 -13.84 -11.21 3.40
N LEU A 152 -15.11 -11.05 3.08
CA LEU A 152 -16.20 -11.26 4.02
C LEU A 152 -16.68 -12.71 3.91
N ASN A 153 -17.02 -13.34 5.02
CA ASN A 153 -17.68 -14.66 5.03
C ASN A 153 -19.05 -14.60 4.36
N SER A 154 -19.76 -13.49 4.50
CA SER A 154 -20.98 -13.17 3.81
C SER A 154 -21.17 -11.65 3.74
N ILE A 155 -21.90 -11.17 2.75
CA ILE A 155 -22.27 -9.76 2.66
C ILE A 155 -23.39 -9.49 3.67
N LEU A 156 -23.21 -8.46 4.50
CA LEU A 156 -24.25 -7.99 5.41
C LEU A 156 -25.46 -7.45 4.62
N THR A 157 -26.62 -8.04 4.83
CA THR A 157 -27.87 -7.68 4.17
C THR A 157 -29.03 -7.86 5.11
N ASP A 158 -30.04 -7.01 5.00
CA ASP A 158 -31.33 -7.16 5.69
C ASP A 158 -32.27 -8.15 5.01
N LEU A 159 -31.83 -8.79 3.91
CA LEU A 159 -32.59 -9.80 3.21
C LEU A 159 -32.46 -11.15 3.92
N ALA A 160 -33.52 -11.96 3.84
CA ALA A 160 -33.56 -13.31 4.43
C ALA A 160 -32.59 -14.30 3.78
N GLU A 161 -32.03 -13.96 2.61
CA GLU A 161 -31.11 -14.82 1.86
C GLU A 161 -29.66 -14.38 2.13
N PRO A 162 -28.75 -15.30 2.52
CA PRO A 162 -27.33 -15.00 2.63
C PRO A 162 -26.75 -14.66 1.25
N ARG A 163 -25.93 -13.62 1.19
CA ARG A 163 -25.17 -13.26 -0.02
C ARG A 163 -23.71 -13.64 0.16
N GLU A 164 -23.20 -14.42 -0.76
CA GLU A 164 -21.79 -14.76 -0.83
C GLU A 164 -20.95 -13.54 -1.25
N SER A 165 -19.77 -13.38 -0.65
CA SER A 165 -18.78 -12.44 -1.10
C SER A 165 -17.87 -13.14 -2.11
N LEU A 166 -18.02 -12.79 -3.39
CA LEU A 166 -17.28 -13.43 -4.50
C LEU A 166 -15.99 -12.68 -4.86
N LEU A 167 -15.75 -11.52 -4.25
CA LEU A 167 -14.60 -10.67 -4.49
C LEU A 167 -13.80 -10.50 -3.21
N ALA A 168 -12.50 -10.28 -3.36
CA ALA A 168 -11.58 -10.10 -2.26
C ALA A 168 -10.62 -8.93 -2.49
N THR A 169 -9.97 -8.48 -1.43
CA THR A 169 -8.75 -7.67 -1.48
C THR A 169 -7.56 -8.61 -1.30
N THR A 170 -6.53 -8.46 -2.09
CA THR A 170 -5.30 -9.25 -1.99
C THR A 170 -4.12 -8.39 -1.57
N VAL A 171 -3.18 -8.99 -0.82
CA VAL A 171 -1.91 -8.34 -0.49
C VAL A 171 -0.78 -9.37 -0.60
N MET A 172 0.35 -8.95 -1.17
CA MET A 172 1.56 -9.75 -1.25
C MET A 172 2.81 -8.91 -1.00
N GLN A 173 3.90 -9.57 -0.63
CA GLN A 173 5.22 -8.93 -0.58
C GLN A 173 6.12 -9.40 -1.72
N LEU A 174 7.02 -8.51 -2.18
CA LEU A 174 8.06 -8.80 -3.15
C LEU A 174 9.39 -8.20 -2.68
N GLY A 175 10.49 -8.92 -2.83
CA GLY A 175 11.84 -8.42 -2.55
C GLY A 175 12.42 -8.81 -1.19
N LEU A 176 11.63 -9.38 -0.27
CA LEU A 176 12.14 -9.95 0.97
C LEU A 176 12.26 -11.47 0.86
N GLU A 177 13.25 -12.03 1.55
CA GLU A 177 13.53 -13.45 1.66
C GLU A 177 13.34 -13.93 3.10
N ASN A 178 13.08 -15.23 3.30
CA ASN A 178 12.90 -15.85 4.61
C ASN A 178 11.87 -15.09 5.46
N VAL A 179 10.65 -15.00 4.95
CA VAL A 179 9.59 -14.15 5.51
C VAL A 179 8.58 -14.97 6.28
N ASP A 180 8.29 -14.54 7.51
CA ASP A 180 7.12 -14.97 8.28
C ASP A 180 5.95 -14.00 8.04
N TYR A 181 4.72 -14.53 8.01
CA TYR A 181 3.50 -13.78 7.71
C TYR A 181 2.56 -13.70 8.90
N TYR A 182 1.89 -12.56 9.06
CA TYR A 182 0.93 -12.30 10.13
C TYR A 182 -0.26 -11.50 9.60
N LEU A 183 -1.45 -11.81 10.08
CA LEU A 183 -2.72 -11.29 9.58
C LEU A 183 -3.46 -10.40 10.60
N SER A 184 -2.83 -10.16 11.75
CA SER A 184 -3.42 -9.46 12.89
C SER A 184 -2.47 -8.41 13.44
N SER A 185 -3.03 -7.25 13.86
CA SER A 185 -2.26 -6.22 14.57
C SER A 185 -1.94 -6.59 16.02
N GLN A 186 -2.47 -7.70 16.53
CA GLN A 186 -2.22 -8.15 17.91
C GLN A 186 -0.77 -8.56 18.17
N ILE A 187 -0.02 -8.88 17.10
CA ILE A 187 1.40 -9.26 17.18
C ILE A 187 2.31 -8.08 17.51
N LEU A 188 1.88 -6.84 17.29
CA LEU A 188 2.74 -5.65 17.33
C LEU A 188 3.39 -5.44 18.70
N ASP A 189 2.63 -5.57 19.79
CA ASP A 189 3.16 -5.37 21.15
C ASP A 189 4.11 -6.49 21.55
N ARG A 190 3.85 -7.72 21.13
CA ARG A 190 4.77 -8.85 21.36
C ARG A 190 6.07 -8.65 20.60
N PHE A 191 6.01 -8.20 19.35
CA PHE A 191 7.20 -7.90 18.56
C PHE A 191 8.04 -6.78 19.19
N ARG A 192 7.41 -5.68 19.65
CA ARG A 192 8.08 -4.58 20.34
C ARG A 192 8.89 -5.01 21.55
N THR A 193 8.41 -6.02 22.27
CA THR A 193 9.06 -6.57 23.47
C THR A 193 10.06 -7.67 23.14
N GLY A 194 10.28 -8.01 21.87
CA GLY A 194 11.17 -9.09 21.44
C GLY A 194 10.65 -10.48 21.77
N MET A 195 9.36 -10.62 22.11
CA MET A 195 8.74 -11.92 22.34
C MET A 195 8.56 -12.67 21.03
N SER A 196 8.60 -14.00 21.09
CA SER A 196 8.29 -14.83 19.94
C SER A 196 6.82 -14.62 19.50
N ILE A 197 6.64 -14.48 18.20
CA ILE A 197 5.33 -14.40 17.53
C ILE A 197 5.16 -15.64 16.65
N VAL A 198 3.95 -16.16 16.59
CA VAL A 198 3.62 -17.34 15.81
C VAL A 198 3.01 -16.89 14.49
N THR A 199 3.48 -17.47 13.38
CA THR A 199 2.92 -17.24 12.03
C THR A 199 1.42 -17.55 12.01
N GLU A 200 0.65 -16.65 11.43
CA GLU A 200 -0.79 -16.76 11.30
C GLU A 200 -1.14 -17.13 9.84
N THR A 201 -1.90 -18.20 9.65
CA THR A 201 -2.37 -18.61 8.31
C THR A 201 -3.80 -18.21 8.03
N GLU A 202 -4.61 -18.08 9.07
CA GLU A 202 -5.99 -17.66 9.01
C GLU A 202 -6.36 -16.88 10.28
N VAL A 203 -7.08 -15.76 10.10
CA VAL A 203 -7.64 -14.95 11.19
C VAL A 203 -9.07 -14.56 10.82
N ARG A 204 -10.00 -14.69 11.77
CA ARG A 204 -11.41 -14.34 11.61
C ARG A 204 -11.88 -13.38 12.69
N GLY A 205 -12.90 -12.60 12.38
CA GLY A 205 -13.58 -11.75 13.36
C GLY A 205 -12.76 -10.55 13.83
N GLN A 206 -11.77 -10.12 13.07
CA GLN A 206 -10.88 -9.02 13.42
C GLN A 206 -10.68 -8.08 12.23
N ARG A 207 -10.16 -6.88 12.49
CA ARG A 207 -9.68 -5.98 11.45
C ARG A 207 -8.53 -6.64 10.71
N CYS A 208 -8.60 -6.62 9.38
CA CYS A 208 -7.61 -7.26 8.54
C CYS A 208 -6.29 -6.49 8.58
N ALA A 209 -5.19 -7.23 8.63
CA ALA A 209 -3.83 -6.71 8.54
C ALA A 209 -2.94 -7.68 7.77
N TYR A 210 -1.86 -7.17 7.21
CA TYR A 210 -0.82 -7.96 6.58
C TYR A 210 0.52 -7.46 7.07
N PHE A 211 1.25 -8.31 7.79
CA PHE A 211 2.60 -8.03 8.24
C PHE A 211 3.57 -9.11 7.79
N VAL A 212 4.77 -8.67 7.48
CA VAL A 212 5.89 -9.53 7.12
C VAL A 212 7.03 -9.29 8.10
N ARG A 213 7.60 -10.39 8.61
CA ARG A 213 8.80 -10.37 9.46
C ARG A 213 9.95 -11.04 8.73
N THR A 214 11.10 -10.40 8.75
CA THR A 214 12.36 -10.99 8.25
C THR A 214 13.54 -10.44 9.03
N GLU A 215 14.67 -11.14 8.94
CA GLU A 215 15.94 -10.72 9.53
C GLU A 215 17.01 -10.64 8.45
N PHE A 216 17.80 -9.58 8.48
CA PHE A 216 18.89 -9.39 7.55
C PHE A 216 19.98 -8.50 8.12
N GLU A 217 21.17 -8.69 7.59
CA GLU A 217 22.32 -7.83 7.83
C GLU A 217 22.33 -6.66 6.85
N LEU A 218 22.62 -5.46 7.34
CA LEU A 218 22.70 -4.25 6.54
C LEU A 218 24.09 -3.60 6.74
N GLY A 219 24.94 -3.73 5.73
CA GLY A 219 26.30 -3.17 5.72
C GLY A 219 26.29 -1.64 5.74
N SER A 220 27.41 -1.04 6.16
CA SER A 220 27.60 0.40 6.07
C SER A 220 27.51 0.90 4.63
N GLY A 221 26.75 1.96 4.38
CA GLY A 221 26.54 2.54 3.05
C GLY A 221 25.66 1.71 2.13
N THR A 222 24.98 0.69 2.64
CA THR A 222 24.09 -0.16 1.82
C THR A 222 22.61 0.14 2.05
N GLU A 223 21.81 -0.24 1.06
CA GLU A 223 20.36 -0.11 1.06
C GLU A 223 19.69 -1.45 0.78
N ARG A 224 18.56 -1.69 1.40
CA ARG A 224 17.64 -2.79 1.06
C ARG A 224 16.26 -2.26 0.77
N SER A 225 15.63 -2.75 -0.32
CA SER A 225 14.28 -2.35 -0.74
C SER A 225 13.36 -3.53 -0.91
N TRP A 226 12.06 -3.30 -0.71
CA TRP A 226 11.00 -4.29 -0.89
C TRP A 226 9.66 -3.61 -1.19
N HIS A 227 8.68 -4.40 -1.62
CA HIS A 227 7.35 -3.92 -1.97
C HIS A 227 6.27 -4.68 -1.21
N LEU A 228 5.25 -3.97 -0.76
CA LEU A 228 3.93 -4.51 -0.44
C LEU A 228 2.97 -4.07 -1.55
N VAL A 229 2.32 -5.03 -2.15
CA VAL A 229 1.44 -4.83 -3.29
C VAL A 229 0.05 -5.28 -2.88
N ALA A 230 -0.93 -4.39 -3.00
CA ALA A 230 -2.31 -4.65 -2.63
C ALA A 230 -3.25 -4.32 -3.79
N ASP A 231 -4.21 -5.18 -4.05
CA ASP A 231 -5.22 -4.92 -5.06
C ASP A 231 -6.62 -5.29 -4.55
N VAL A 232 -7.61 -4.55 -5.03
CA VAL A 232 -9.03 -4.68 -4.63
C VAL A 232 -9.84 -5.31 -5.76
N ILE A 233 -11.04 -5.80 -5.46
CA ILE A 233 -11.97 -6.36 -6.47
C ILE A 233 -11.36 -7.59 -7.18
N GLN A 234 -10.69 -8.46 -6.44
CA GLN A 234 -10.08 -9.65 -7.00
C GLN A 234 -11.04 -10.82 -6.96
N ASP A 235 -11.38 -11.37 -8.11
CA ASP A 235 -12.16 -12.61 -8.23
C ASP A 235 -11.27 -13.86 -8.09
N SER A 236 -11.89 -15.02 -8.02
CA SER A 236 -11.17 -16.30 -7.88
C SER A 236 -10.20 -16.56 -9.04
N ALA A 237 -10.53 -16.14 -10.27
CA ALA A 237 -9.66 -16.35 -11.43
C ALA A 237 -8.42 -15.46 -11.35
N ALA A 238 -8.57 -14.19 -10.93
CA ALA A 238 -7.47 -13.26 -10.72
C ALA A 238 -6.54 -13.76 -9.60
N ILE A 239 -7.09 -14.27 -8.49
CA ILE A 239 -6.31 -14.83 -7.38
C ILE A 239 -5.50 -16.05 -7.83
N VAL A 240 -6.11 -17.00 -8.56
CA VAL A 240 -5.39 -18.18 -9.08
C VAL A 240 -4.27 -17.77 -10.04
N ASN A 241 -4.51 -16.82 -10.94
CA ASN A 241 -3.51 -16.31 -11.86
C ASN A 241 -2.36 -15.63 -11.10
N LEU A 242 -2.67 -14.85 -10.08
CA LEU A 242 -1.67 -14.18 -9.23
C LEU A 242 -0.81 -15.21 -8.48
N THR A 243 -1.43 -16.23 -7.88
CA THR A 243 -0.75 -17.34 -7.21
C THR A 243 0.21 -18.06 -8.14
N ASN A 244 -0.24 -18.43 -9.35
CA ASN A 244 0.60 -19.09 -10.34
C ASN A 244 1.80 -18.22 -10.76
N ASN A 245 1.61 -16.92 -10.93
CA ASN A 245 2.68 -15.97 -11.24
C ASN A 245 3.69 -15.84 -10.08
N LEU A 246 3.23 -15.85 -8.84
CA LEU A 246 4.10 -15.81 -7.65
C LEU A 246 4.97 -17.05 -7.54
N ILE A 247 4.44 -18.24 -7.88
CA ILE A 247 5.18 -19.50 -7.88
C ILE A 247 6.23 -19.51 -9.01
N SER A 248 5.83 -19.14 -10.24
CA SER A 248 6.65 -19.35 -11.43
C SER A 248 7.59 -18.19 -11.77
N ASN A 249 7.23 -16.93 -11.43
CA ASN A 249 7.86 -15.72 -11.99
C ASN A 249 8.14 -14.62 -10.95
N ARG A 250 8.23 -14.92 -9.66
CA ARG A 250 8.34 -13.91 -8.58
C ARG A 250 9.42 -12.85 -8.82
N SER A 251 10.62 -13.27 -9.22
CA SER A 251 11.73 -12.35 -9.50
C SER A 251 11.49 -11.45 -10.70
N ALA A 252 10.76 -11.94 -11.71
CA ALA A 252 10.39 -11.13 -12.87
C ALA A 252 9.28 -10.13 -12.53
N MET A 253 8.42 -10.44 -11.56
CA MET A 253 7.34 -9.55 -11.14
C MET A 253 7.86 -8.23 -10.61
N ILE A 254 8.99 -8.19 -9.88
CA ILE A 254 9.59 -6.94 -9.39
C ILE A 254 9.96 -6.01 -10.55
N LYS A 255 10.64 -6.54 -11.57
CA LYS A 255 11.01 -5.75 -12.75
C LYS A 255 9.78 -5.28 -13.54
N THR A 256 8.77 -6.15 -13.64
CA THR A 256 7.50 -5.80 -14.28
C THR A 256 6.78 -4.69 -13.51
N LEU A 257 6.72 -4.78 -12.19
CA LEU A 257 6.12 -3.78 -11.32
C LEU A 257 6.74 -2.38 -11.52
N GLU A 258 8.07 -2.29 -11.48
CA GLU A 258 8.78 -1.02 -11.67
C GLU A 258 8.52 -0.44 -13.06
N ARG A 259 8.53 -1.28 -14.09
CA ARG A 259 8.21 -0.87 -15.46
C ARG A 259 6.78 -0.38 -15.61
N GLU A 260 5.80 -1.08 -15.03
CA GLU A 260 4.39 -0.69 -15.10
C GLU A 260 4.12 0.66 -14.42
N ILE A 261 4.74 0.92 -13.28
CA ILE A 261 4.65 2.22 -12.60
C ILE A 261 5.16 3.34 -13.53
N GLU A 262 6.29 3.12 -14.23
CA GLU A 262 6.83 4.13 -15.14
C GLU A 262 5.98 4.29 -16.40
N VAL A 263 5.41 3.21 -16.93
CA VAL A 263 4.44 3.26 -18.04
C VAL A 263 3.21 4.06 -17.65
N ASN A 264 2.65 3.84 -16.46
CA ASN A 264 1.49 4.59 -15.97
C ASN A 264 1.80 6.08 -15.79
N ASN A 265 2.97 6.40 -15.25
CA ASN A 265 3.44 7.79 -15.15
C ASN A 265 3.55 8.45 -16.52
N SER A 266 4.08 7.73 -17.50
CA SER A 266 4.23 8.21 -18.88
C SER A 266 2.87 8.39 -19.56
N ASN A 267 1.93 7.48 -19.34
CA ASN A 267 0.57 7.58 -19.85
C ASN A 267 -0.16 8.80 -19.27
N LEU A 268 -0.05 9.03 -17.95
CA LEU A 268 -0.65 10.20 -17.31
C LEU A 268 -0.06 11.50 -17.88
N LYS A 269 1.27 11.58 -18.01
CA LYS A 269 1.93 12.74 -18.63
C LYS A 269 1.40 13.00 -20.04
N ARG A 270 1.23 11.95 -20.85
CA ARG A 270 0.71 12.06 -22.23
C ARG A 270 -0.74 12.59 -22.25
N ILE A 271 -1.61 12.08 -21.35
CA ILE A 271 -3.00 12.55 -21.24
C ILE A 271 -3.03 14.04 -20.88
N VAL A 272 -2.29 14.43 -19.87
CA VAL A 272 -2.28 15.84 -19.41
C VAL A 272 -1.60 16.75 -20.43
N ALA A 273 -0.56 16.27 -21.11
CA ALA A 273 0.10 17.01 -22.19
C ALA A 273 -0.84 17.28 -23.38
N SER A 274 -1.73 16.34 -23.74
CA SER A 274 -2.71 16.53 -24.81
C SER A 274 -3.76 17.61 -24.49
N ALA A 275 -3.90 17.95 -23.21
CA ALA A 275 -4.75 19.04 -22.72
C ALA A 275 -3.95 20.32 -22.33
N ASP A 276 -2.76 20.48 -22.90
CA ASP A 276 -1.82 21.60 -22.64
C ASP A 276 -1.32 21.72 -21.19
N GLY A 277 -1.29 20.62 -20.45
CA GLY A 277 -0.85 20.62 -19.06
C GLY A 277 0.65 20.48 -18.83
N MET A 278 1.46 20.31 -19.89
CA MET A 278 2.92 20.14 -19.82
C MET A 278 3.66 21.41 -20.24
N GLN A 279 3.35 22.52 -19.59
CA GLN A 279 4.10 23.78 -19.81
C GLN A 279 5.32 23.81 -18.91
N VAL A 280 6.51 23.79 -19.51
CA VAL A 280 7.77 23.84 -18.77
C VAL A 280 8.21 25.28 -18.61
N SER A 281 8.36 25.72 -17.37
CA SER A 281 8.90 27.02 -17.01
C SER A 281 10.18 26.87 -16.18
N SER A 282 10.91 27.96 -15.96
CA SER A 282 12.07 27.98 -15.07
C SER A 282 11.69 27.78 -13.59
N ASP A 283 10.42 27.99 -13.25
CA ASP A 283 9.86 27.75 -11.93
C ASP A 283 9.17 26.39 -11.89
N GLN A 284 9.78 25.41 -11.21
CA GLN A 284 9.26 24.06 -11.07
C GLN A 284 7.92 24.00 -10.31
N LEU A 285 7.70 24.92 -9.35
CA LEU A 285 6.43 24.96 -8.61
C LEU A 285 5.29 25.41 -9.51
N CYS A 286 5.50 26.42 -10.36
CA CYS A 286 4.53 26.84 -11.35
C CYS A 286 4.22 25.73 -12.37
N THR A 287 5.25 25.03 -12.84
CA THR A 287 5.10 23.86 -13.73
C THR A 287 4.26 22.76 -13.08
N ALA A 288 4.58 22.39 -11.84
CA ALA A 288 3.85 21.36 -11.10
C ALA A 288 2.40 21.76 -10.80
N HIS A 289 2.18 23.03 -10.46
CA HIS A 289 0.84 23.57 -10.18
C HIS A 289 -0.02 23.59 -11.45
N HIS A 290 0.53 24.05 -12.58
CA HIS A 290 -0.17 24.01 -13.86
C HIS A 290 -0.54 22.58 -14.27
N PHE A 291 0.39 21.65 -14.20
CA PHE A 291 0.16 20.22 -14.45
C PHE A 291 -1.00 19.68 -13.59
N ALA A 292 -0.94 19.90 -12.27
CA ALA A 292 -1.95 19.41 -11.34
C ALA A 292 -3.34 20.03 -11.61
N ASN A 293 -3.40 21.32 -11.96
CA ASN A 293 -4.65 21.99 -12.27
C ASN A 293 -5.28 21.43 -13.54
N VAL A 294 -4.50 21.26 -14.61
CA VAL A 294 -5.00 20.68 -15.87
C VAL A 294 -5.43 19.24 -15.68
N MET A 295 -4.62 18.41 -15.01
CA MET A 295 -4.96 17.02 -14.67
C MET A 295 -6.30 16.95 -13.93
N PHE A 296 -6.49 17.77 -12.89
CA PHE A 296 -7.71 17.80 -12.12
C PHE A 296 -8.95 18.19 -12.96
N ASN A 297 -8.81 19.15 -13.86
CA ASN A 297 -9.88 19.55 -14.75
C ASN A 297 -10.20 18.49 -15.81
N VAL A 298 -9.18 17.79 -16.35
CA VAL A 298 -9.38 16.65 -17.25
C VAL A 298 -10.15 15.54 -16.54
N MET A 299 -9.76 15.18 -15.32
CA MET A 299 -10.42 14.13 -14.52
C MET A 299 -11.89 14.47 -14.22
N ARG A 300 -12.23 15.75 -14.08
CA ARG A 300 -13.61 16.21 -13.83
C ARG A 300 -14.44 16.41 -15.11
N GLY A 301 -13.84 16.22 -16.29
CA GLY A 301 -14.52 16.46 -17.57
C GLY A 301 -14.66 17.94 -17.92
N GLY A 302 -13.94 18.85 -17.23
CA GLY A 302 -13.95 20.30 -17.53
C GLY A 302 -13.03 20.68 -18.69
N ILE A 303 -12.01 19.89 -18.96
CA ILE A 303 -11.11 20.02 -20.12
C ILE A 303 -11.02 18.66 -20.78
N PHE A 304 -11.29 18.62 -22.08
CA PHE A 304 -11.12 17.40 -22.88
C PHE A 304 -9.70 17.35 -23.44
N MET A 305 -9.09 16.18 -23.41
CA MET A 305 -7.86 15.95 -24.14
C MET A 305 -8.10 16.09 -25.65
N ASP A 306 -7.05 16.41 -26.41
CA ASP A 306 -7.09 16.55 -27.86
C ASP A 306 -8.18 17.56 -28.34
N GLN A 307 -8.28 18.71 -27.66
CA GLN A 307 -9.14 19.84 -28.07
C GLN A 307 -10.60 19.45 -28.41
N TYR A 308 -11.22 18.63 -27.57
CA TYR A 308 -12.58 18.12 -27.73
C TYR A 308 -12.78 17.07 -28.84
N ASN A 309 -11.72 16.53 -29.39
CA ASN A 309 -11.81 15.38 -30.29
C ASN A 309 -11.94 14.09 -29.45
N ILE A 310 -12.96 13.31 -29.72
CA ILE A 310 -13.18 12.01 -29.08
C ILE A 310 -12.87 10.90 -30.08
N LEU A 311 -12.04 9.94 -29.67
CA LEU A 311 -11.75 8.78 -30.48
C LEU A 311 -13.05 7.98 -30.71
N LYS A 312 -13.35 7.70 -31.98
CA LYS A 312 -14.55 6.93 -32.36
C LYS A 312 -14.65 5.59 -31.62
N ARG A 313 -13.51 4.92 -31.41
CA ARG A 313 -13.47 3.65 -30.69
C ARG A 313 -13.93 3.80 -29.24
N ASP A 314 -13.40 4.79 -28.52
CA ASP A 314 -13.74 5.03 -27.11
C ASP A 314 -15.21 5.39 -26.96
N PHE A 315 -15.77 6.18 -27.88
CA PHE A 315 -17.19 6.49 -27.89
C PHE A 315 -18.05 5.27 -28.13
N ILE A 316 -17.68 4.39 -29.08
CA ILE A 316 -18.40 3.17 -29.38
C ILE A 316 -18.34 2.20 -28.21
N GLU A 317 -17.16 2.00 -27.58
CA GLU A 317 -16.99 1.14 -26.40
C GLU A 317 -17.85 1.64 -25.23
N PHE A 318 -17.87 2.95 -24.99
CA PHE A 318 -18.71 3.55 -23.95
C PHE A 318 -20.21 3.29 -24.20
N VAL A 319 -20.68 3.48 -25.43
CA VAL A 319 -22.08 3.22 -25.81
C VAL A 319 -22.43 1.75 -25.64
N HIS A 320 -21.56 0.83 -26.06
CA HIS A 320 -21.80 -0.61 -25.90
C HIS A 320 -21.87 -1.04 -24.43
N MET A 321 -21.01 -0.48 -23.56
CA MET A 321 -21.05 -0.79 -22.12
C MET A 321 -22.31 -0.26 -21.41
N ARG A 322 -23.00 0.73 -21.99
CA ARG A 322 -24.17 1.38 -21.36
C ARG A 322 -25.50 0.95 -21.95
N ASN A 323 -25.49 0.30 -23.09
CA ASN A 323 -26.69 -0.14 -23.83
C ASN A 323 -26.85 -1.67 -23.89
N CYS A 324 -26.41 -2.38 -22.84
CA CYS A 324 -26.68 -3.81 -22.66
C CYS A 324 -27.97 -4.01 -21.89
#